data_9943257d11d243d528434cbc6d7a6fe0
#
_entry.id   9943257d11d243d528434cbc6d7a6fe0
#
_cell.length_a   1.000
_cell.length_b   1.000
_cell.length_c   1.000
_cell.angle_alpha   90.00
_cell.angle_beta   90.00
_cell.angle_gamma   90.00
#
_symmetry.space_group_name_H-M   'P 1'
#
loop_
_entity.id
_entity.type
_entity.pdbx_description
1 polymer ?
#
loop_
_entity_poly.entity_id
_entity_poly.type
_entity_poly.pdbx_seq_one_letter_code
_entity_poly.pdbx_strand_id
1 'polypeptide(L)'
;MQWRLNMISQLRNDFANNCLELWYQPQLSLSTGKVIGAEALLRWRTADGKFVSPAVFIPLAEYSGLIIEIGDWVIHQACLQLQSLEKDFSEISISVNVSIPQFRQDNFVDNIINT
;
A
#
# COMPACT_ATOMS: atom_id res chain seq x y z
N MET A 1 -9.45 6.92 -23.88
CA MET A 1 -10.47 6.96 -22.83
C MET A 1 -10.98 5.58 -22.44
N GLN A 2 -11.31 4.75 -23.43
CA GLN A 2 -11.77 3.38 -23.12
C GLN A 2 -10.72 2.57 -22.37
N TRP A 3 -9.45 2.71 -22.73
CA TRP A 3 -8.37 2.03 -22.03
C TRP A 3 -8.34 2.40 -20.53
N ARG A 4 -8.47 3.69 -20.21
CA ARG A 4 -8.44 4.17 -18.82
C ARG A 4 -9.61 3.58 -18.02
N LEU A 5 -10.82 3.59 -18.58
CA LEU A 5 -11.99 3.04 -17.92
C LEU A 5 -11.85 1.55 -17.70
N ASN A 6 -11.32 0.83 -18.68
CA ASN A 6 -11.10 -0.61 -18.55
C ASN A 6 -10.09 -0.94 -17.47
N MET A 7 -9.01 -0.16 -17.38
CA MET A 7 -7.99 -0.36 -16.36
C MET A 7 -8.51 -0.07 -14.96
N ILE A 8 -9.32 0.97 -14.79
CA ILE A 8 -9.94 1.30 -13.51
C ILE A 8 -10.88 0.18 -13.08
N SER A 9 -11.68 -0.30 -14.00
CA SER A 9 -12.61 -1.40 -13.75
C SER A 9 -11.86 -2.67 -13.32
N GLN A 10 -10.77 -2.98 -14.00
CA GLN A 10 -9.95 -4.15 -13.67
C GLN A 10 -9.28 -3.98 -12.32
N LEU A 11 -8.77 -2.80 -12.03
CA LEU A 11 -8.13 -2.53 -10.74
C LEU A 11 -9.14 -2.70 -9.59
N ARG A 12 -10.35 -2.16 -9.76
CA ARG A 12 -11.40 -2.29 -8.75
C ARG A 12 -11.76 -3.75 -8.51
N ASN A 13 -11.92 -4.50 -9.57
CA ASN A 13 -12.25 -5.93 -9.48
C ASN A 13 -11.10 -6.71 -8.84
N ASP A 14 -9.87 -6.45 -9.24
CA ASP A 14 -8.69 -7.15 -8.72
C ASP A 14 -8.44 -6.82 -7.26
N PHE A 15 -8.66 -5.57 -6.86
CA PHE A 15 -8.55 -5.18 -5.46
C PHE A 15 -9.59 -5.93 -4.61
N ALA A 16 -10.83 -6.03 -5.10
CA ALA A 16 -11.89 -6.76 -4.40
C ALA A 16 -11.58 -8.26 -4.28
N ASN A 17 -10.79 -8.81 -5.20
CA ASN A 17 -10.41 -10.22 -5.24
C ASN A 17 -9.02 -10.48 -4.64
N ASN A 18 -8.47 -9.55 -3.87
CA ASN A 18 -7.20 -9.68 -3.17
C ASN A 18 -5.99 -9.88 -4.10
N CYS A 19 -6.02 -9.23 -5.26
CA CYS A 19 -4.92 -9.30 -6.23
C CYS A 19 -3.86 -8.21 -6.03
N LEU A 20 -4.02 -7.36 -5.02
CA LEU A 20 -3.00 -6.41 -4.65
C LEU A 20 -2.16 -6.98 -3.51
N GLU A 21 -0.87 -6.69 -3.54
CA GLU A 21 0.10 -7.19 -2.56
C GLU A 21 0.90 -6.03 -2.00
N LEU A 22 1.36 -6.18 -0.77
CA LEU A 22 2.36 -5.29 -0.20
C LEU A 22 3.69 -6.02 -0.12
N TRP A 23 4.69 -5.42 -0.72
CA TRP A 23 6.08 -5.87 -0.59
C TRP A 23 6.80 -4.91 0.33
N TYR A 24 7.76 -5.42 1.08
CA TYR A 24 8.47 -4.62 2.07
C TYR A 24 9.95 -4.58 1.73
N GLN A 25 10.48 -3.39 1.53
CA GLN A 25 11.90 -3.19 1.25
C GLN A 25 12.59 -2.85 2.56
N PRO A 26 13.53 -3.68 3.04
CA PRO A 26 14.23 -3.41 4.29
C PRO A 26 15.06 -2.13 4.21
N GLN A 27 15.08 -1.40 5.32
CA GLN A 27 15.93 -0.22 5.48
C GLN A 27 16.98 -0.52 6.55
N LEU A 28 18.24 -0.31 6.21
CA LEU A 28 19.36 -0.60 7.09
C LEU A 28 19.95 0.68 7.68
N SER A 29 20.37 0.60 8.94
CA SER A 29 21.17 1.66 9.54
C SER A 29 22.58 1.61 8.93
N LEU A 30 23.06 2.76 8.42
CA LEU A 30 24.41 2.84 7.86
C LEU A 30 25.49 2.66 8.92
N SER A 31 25.21 3.00 10.17
CA SER A 31 26.17 2.91 11.25
C SER A 31 26.27 1.52 11.87
N THR A 32 25.14 0.76 11.89
CA THR A 32 25.11 -0.54 12.58
C THR A 32 24.94 -1.72 11.64
N GLY A 33 24.49 -1.48 10.40
CA GLY A 33 24.15 -2.53 9.45
C GLY A 33 22.89 -3.32 9.80
N LYS A 34 22.16 -2.91 10.81
CA LYS A 34 20.95 -3.60 11.26
C LYS A 34 19.71 -3.06 10.55
N VAL A 35 18.70 -3.92 10.42
CA VAL A 35 17.41 -3.52 9.89
C VAL A 35 16.71 -2.63 10.90
N ILE A 36 16.37 -1.40 10.50
CA ILE A 36 15.69 -0.43 11.35
C ILE A 36 14.27 -0.15 10.90
N GLY A 37 13.89 -0.62 9.73
CA GLY A 37 12.55 -0.40 9.21
C GLY A 37 12.36 -1.06 7.86
N ALA A 38 11.22 -0.80 7.27
CA ALA A 38 10.88 -1.26 5.93
C ALA A 38 9.96 -0.26 5.26
N GLU A 39 10.03 -0.17 3.95
CA GLU A 39 9.09 0.61 3.16
C GLU A 39 8.08 -0.35 2.55
N ALA A 40 6.79 -0.06 2.77
CA ALA A 40 5.71 -0.83 2.17
C ALA A 40 5.48 -0.36 0.74
N LEU A 41 5.59 -1.28 -0.20
CA LEU A 41 5.48 -1.00 -1.62
C LEU A 41 4.29 -1.77 -2.19
N LEU A 42 3.33 -1.03 -2.76
CA LEU A 42 2.13 -1.61 -3.33
C LEU A 42 2.43 -2.25 -4.68
N ARG A 43 1.91 -3.46 -4.88
CA ARG A 43 2.06 -4.22 -6.12
C ARG A 43 0.71 -4.71 -6.58
N TRP A 44 0.46 -4.61 -7.87
CA TRP A 44 -0.74 -5.16 -8.49
C TRP A 44 -0.32 -6.29 -9.44
N ARG A 45 -0.73 -7.51 -9.08
CA ARG A 45 -0.50 -8.69 -9.89
C ARG A 45 -1.80 -9.08 -10.57
N THR A 46 -1.81 -9.12 -11.90
CA THR A 46 -2.98 -9.54 -12.66
C THR A 46 -3.16 -11.06 -12.60
N ALA A 47 -4.32 -11.54 -13.06
CA ALA A 47 -4.66 -12.96 -13.00
C ALA A 47 -3.66 -13.85 -13.77
N ASP A 48 -3.02 -13.31 -14.82
CA ASP A 48 -2.01 -14.02 -15.58
C ASP A 48 -0.60 -13.95 -14.96
N GLY A 49 -0.49 -13.41 -13.75
CA GLY A 49 0.75 -13.36 -12.99
C GLY A 49 1.68 -12.21 -13.33
N LYS A 50 1.25 -11.29 -14.17
CA LYS A 50 2.05 -10.12 -14.54
C LYS A 50 1.81 -8.97 -13.59
N PHE A 51 2.85 -8.16 -13.37
CA PHE A 51 2.73 -6.96 -12.56
C PHE A 51 2.40 -5.75 -13.43
N VAL A 52 1.50 -4.91 -12.92
CA VAL A 52 1.23 -3.60 -13.51
C VAL A 52 2.08 -2.57 -12.78
N SER A 53 2.77 -1.71 -13.53
CA SER A 53 3.64 -0.69 -12.94
C SER A 53 2.85 0.28 -12.06
N PRO A 54 3.33 0.60 -10.86
CA PRO A 54 2.70 1.63 -10.02
C PRO A 54 2.59 2.98 -10.71
N ALA A 55 3.54 3.32 -11.58
CA ALA A 55 3.48 4.56 -12.36
C ALA A 55 2.24 4.61 -13.27
N VAL A 56 1.69 3.45 -13.62
CA VAL A 56 0.47 3.35 -14.43
C VAL A 56 -0.78 3.34 -13.56
N PHE A 57 -0.83 2.48 -12.53
CA PHE A 57 -2.09 2.27 -11.82
C PHE A 57 -2.33 3.24 -10.66
N ILE A 58 -1.30 3.79 -10.04
CA ILE A 58 -1.50 4.75 -8.93
C ILE A 58 -2.25 6.00 -9.41
N PRO A 59 -1.86 6.64 -10.53
CA PRO A 59 -2.65 7.77 -11.06
C PRO A 59 -4.10 7.40 -11.37
N LEU A 60 -4.36 6.19 -11.88
CA LEU A 60 -5.72 5.74 -12.15
C LEU A 60 -6.51 5.54 -10.86
N ALA A 61 -5.88 5.01 -9.82
CA ALA A 61 -6.50 4.85 -8.52
C ALA A 61 -6.83 6.22 -7.91
N GLU A 62 -5.93 7.19 -8.05
CA GLU A 62 -6.19 8.55 -7.58
C GLU A 62 -7.32 9.22 -8.34
N TYR A 63 -7.30 9.11 -9.67
CA TYR A 63 -8.33 9.69 -10.53
C TYR A 63 -9.72 9.14 -10.20
N SER A 64 -9.83 7.85 -9.97
CA SER A 64 -11.11 7.17 -9.71
C SER A 64 -11.57 7.27 -8.25
N GLY A 65 -10.71 7.74 -7.34
CA GLY A 65 -10.98 7.75 -5.91
C GLY A 65 -10.74 6.42 -5.21
N LEU A 66 -10.43 5.39 -5.97
CA LEU A 66 -10.18 4.05 -5.41
C LEU A 66 -8.96 4.02 -4.49
N ILE A 67 -8.05 4.99 -4.65
CA ILE A 67 -6.84 5.10 -3.83
C ILE A 67 -7.18 5.24 -2.34
N ILE A 68 -8.35 5.76 -1.99
CA ILE A 68 -8.77 5.92 -0.60
C ILE A 68 -8.96 4.55 0.04
N GLU A 69 -9.71 3.66 -0.60
CA GLU A 69 -9.93 2.30 -0.10
C GLU A 69 -8.64 1.48 -0.10
N ILE A 70 -7.86 1.60 -1.17
CA ILE A 70 -6.57 0.92 -1.28
C ILE A 70 -5.63 1.42 -0.18
N GLY A 71 -5.58 2.74 0.05
CA GLY A 71 -4.74 3.32 1.07
C GLY A 71 -5.10 2.87 2.47
N ASP A 72 -6.38 2.80 2.80
CA ASP A 72 -6.84 2.27 4.09
C ASP A 72 -6.40 0.82 4.28
N TRP A 73 -6.54 0.00 3.23
CA TRP A 73 -6.09 -1.38 3.24
C TRP A 73 -4.58 -1.48 3.44
N VAL A 74 -3.81 -0.62 2.75
CA VAL A 74 -2.34 -0.60 2.87
C VAL A 74 -1.93 -0.30 4.31
N ILE A 75 -2.53 0.72 4.93
CA ILE A 75 -2.22 1.10 6.31
C ILE A 75 -2.54 -0.04 7.26
N HIS A 76 -3.71 -0.67 7.09
CA HIS A 76 -4.12 -1.79 7.93
C HIS A 76 -3.13 -2.96 7.81
N GLN A 77 -2.77 -3.35 6.60
CA GLN A 77 -1.83 -4.44 6.36
C GLN A 77 -0.45 -4.12 6.92
N ALA A 78 0.01 -2.87 6.75
CA ALA A 78 1.31 -2.45 7.28
C ALA A 78 1.34 -2.52 8.81
N CYS A 79 0.25 -2.14 9.48
CA CYS A 79 0.16 -2.23 10.93
C CYS A 79 0.17 -3.68 11.43
N LEU A 80 -0.52 -4.57 10.72
CA LEU A 80 -0.48 -6.00 11.06
C LEU A 80 0.92 -6.58 10.90
N GLN A 81 1.61 -6.19 9.83
CA GLN A 81 2.99 -6.64 9.61
C GLN A 81 3.93 -6.10 10.68
N LEU A 82 3.74 -4.84 11.10
CA LEU A 82 4.56 -4.24 12.15
C LEU A 82 4.39 -5.00 13.46
N GLN A 83 3.16 -5.35 13.84
CA GLN A 83 2.91 -6.15 15.04
C GLN A 83 3.62 -7.49 14.99
N SER A 84 3.63 -8.12 13.83
CA SER A 84 4.34 -9.39 13.63
C SER A 84 5.84 -9.23 13.80
N LEU A 85 6.41 -8.14 13.25
CA LEU A 85 7.86 -7.89 13.29
C LEU A 85 8.35 -7.46 14.67
N GLU A 86 7.53 -6.80 15.48
CA GLU A 86 7.91 -6.34 16.81
C GLU A 86 8.27 -7.49 17.76
N LYS A 87 7.83 -8.69 17.45
CA LYS A 87 8.19 -9.89 18.23
C LYS A 87 9.67 -10.23 18.08
N ASP A 88 10.25 -9.95 16.91
CA ASP A 88 11.63 -10.30 16.59
C ASP A 88 12.57 -9.08 16.58
N PHE A 89 12.01 -7.88 16.44
CA PHE A 89 12.78 -6.62 16.34
C PHE A 89 12.20 -5.60 17.30
N SER A 90 13.02 -5.11 18.23
CA SER A 90 12.56 -4.22 19.30
C SER A 90 12.22 -2.81 18.82
N GLU A 91 12.91 -2.31 17.80
CA GLU A 91 12.71 -0.96 17.29
C GLU A 91 12.69 -0.99 15.77
N ILE A 92 11.51 -1.26 15.20
CA ILE A 92 11.33 -1.29 13.76
C ILE A 92 10.16 -0.38 13.39
N SER A 93 10.26 0.28 12.24
CA SER A 93 9.20 1.11 11.71
C SER A 93 8.87 0.68 10.29
N ILE A 94 7.63 0.94 9.87
CA ILE A 94 7.21 0.70 8.50
C ILE A 94 6.72 2.03 7.92
N SER A 95 7.32 2.42 6.80
CA SER A 95 6.93 3.63 6.08
C SER A 95 5.91 3.26 5.01
N VAL A 96 4.85 4.06 4.90
CA VAL A 96 3.85 3.90 3.85
C VAL A 96 3.66 5.22 3.13
N ASN A 97 3.33 5.14 1.82
CA ASN A 97 3.03 6.33 1.04
C ASN A 97 1.54 6.67 1.18
N VAL A 98 1.24 7.94 1.43
CA VAL A 98 -0.12 8.42 1.61
C VAL A 98 -0.43 9.42 0.51
N SER A 99 -1.52 9.20 -0.23
CA SER A 99 -1.94 10.11 -1.28
C SER A 99 -2.66 11.33 -0.72
N ILE A 100 -2.65 12.44 -1.47
CA ILE A 100 -3.35 13.67 -1.08
C ILE A 100 -4.85 13.43 -0.86
N PRO A 101 -5.58 12.72 -1.75
CA PRO A 101 -6.99 12.41 -1.49
C PRO A 101 -7.24 11.68 -0.19
N GLN A 102 -6.34 10.79 0.22
CA GLN A 102 -6.44 10.06 1.46
C GLN A 102 -6.31 11.01 2.67
N PHE A 103 -5.36 11.95 2.61
CA PHE A 103 -5.19 12.96 3.67
C PHE A 103 -6.43 13.84 3.86
N ARG A 104 -7.18 14.06 2.79
CA ARG A 104 -8.39 14.92 2.84
C ARG A 104 -9.62 14.21 3.37
N GLN A 105 -9.53 12.91 3.66
CA GLN A 105 -10.62 12.19 4.30
C GLN A 105 -10.75 12.62 5.75
N ASP A 106 -11.97 12.93 6.18
CA ASP A 106 -12.23 13.36 7.55
C ASP A 106 -11.85 12.29 8.57
N ASN A 107 -11.95 11.02 8.18
CA ASN A 107 -11.68 9.89 9.07
C ASN A 107 -10.26 9.34 8.94
N PHE A 108 -9.36 10.05 8.23
CA PHE A 108 -8.00 9.55 7.99
C PHE A 108 -7.25 9.22 9.29
N VAL A 109 -7.24 10.17 10.22
CA VAL A 109 -6.57 9.98 11.51
C VAL A 109 -7.22 8.85 12.31
N ASP A 110 -8.54 8.81 12.32
CA ASP A 110 -9.29 7.77 13.04
C ASP A 110 -9.00 6.39 12.47
N ASN A 111 -8.89 6.26 11.15
CA ASN A 111 -8.54 5.00 10.51
C ASN A 111 -7.16 4.52 10.92
N ILE A 112 -6.19 5.42 11.04
CA ILE A 112 -4.83 5.08 11.49
C ILE A 112 -4.87 4.61 12.95
N ILE A 113 -5.57 5.33 13.81
CA ILE A 113 -5.65 5.02 15.25
C ILE A 113 -6.34 3.67 15.46
N ASN A 114 -7.39 3.38 14.71
CA ASN A 114 -8.19 2.17 14.88
C ASN A 114 -7.61 0.95 14.15
N THR A 115 -6.55 1.13 13.37
CA THR A 115 -5.85 0.04 12.72
C THR A 115 -4.80 -0.56 13.64
#